data_db99f6c241c1c63f843f793319a03718
#
_entry.id   db99f6c241c1c63f843f793319a03718
#
_cell.length_a   1.000
_cell.length_b   1.000
_cell.length_c   1.000
_cell.angle_alpha   90.00
_cell.angle_beta   90.00
_cell.angle_gamma   90.00
#
_symmetry.space_group_name_H-M   'P 1'
#
loop_
_entity.id
_entity.type
_entity.pdbx_description
1 polymer ?
#
loop_
_entity_poly.entity_id
_entity_poly.type
_entity_poly.pdbx_seq_one_letter_code
_entity_poly.pdbx_strand_id
1 'polypeptide(L)'
;HKPHRQKVIQKLHDTKMINKTLWSYRQAIPDAGFTTPTFIDQSDGEFDQNQNLDYLYSKCLYTIVTETDYATHKFPHATEKSLSALFYGTIPIIVGPPGTVALLKKWGLDMFEDIVDQSYDNILDDDARLEKIFEILQRLSVGIDLDRVKNMLPLRILRNQLLLKDTNYWLNYIRDILFDKR
;
A
#
# COMPACT_ATOMS: atom_id res chain seq x y z
N HIS A 1 -16.31 -5.34 8.14
CA HIS A 1 -15.63 -6.45 7.47
C HIS A 1 -15.32 -6.07 6.02
N LYS A 2 -14.08 -6.25 5.58
CA LYS A 2 -13.64 -5.98 4.20
C LYS A 2 -13.08 -7.26 3.60
N PRO A 3 -13.84 -7.98 2.77
CA PRO A 3 -13.49 -9.31 2.26
C PRO A 3 -12.11 -9.38 1.56
N HIS A 4 -11.74 -8.34 0.82
CA HIS A 4 -10.45 -8.29 0.13
C HIS A 4 -9.25 -8.34 1.09
N ARG A 5 -9.36 -7.75 2.30
CA ARG A 5 -8.31 -7.81 3.32
C ARG A 5 -8.10 -9.23 3.84
N GLN A 6 -9.20 -9.96 4.03
CA GLN A 6 -9.14 -11.37 4.41
C GLN A 6 -8.48 -12.19 3.29
N LYS A 7 -8.86 -11.97 2.02
CA LYS A 7 -8.23 -12.61 0.86
C LYS A 7 -6.71 -12.36 0.82
N VAL A 8 -6.26 -11.14 1.12
CA VAL A 8 -4.83 -10.81 1.17
C VAL A 8 -4.11 -11.65 2.23
N ILE A 9 -4.62 -11.68 3.47
CA ILE A 9 -4.00 -12.46 4.55
C ILE A 9 -3.99 -13.96 4.20
N GLN A 10 -5.10 -14.48 3.69
CA GLN A 10 -5.19 -15.87 3.25
C GLN A 10 -4.11 -16.19 2.19
N LYS A 11 -3.97 -15.35 1.17
CA LYS A 11 -2.94 -15.55 0.14
C LYS A 11 -1.52 -15.44 0.68
N LEU A 12 -1.25 -14.50 1.60
CA LEU A 12 0.06 -14.43 2.28
C LEU A 12 0.36 -15.72 3.04
N HIS A 13 -0.64 -16.31 3.68
CA HIS A 13 -0.52 -17.60 4.37
C HIS A 13 -0.24 -18.72 3.37
N ASP A 14 -1.08 -18.89 2.35
CA ASP A 14 -1.00 -19.97 1.36
C ASP A 14 0.33 -19.97 0.58
N THR A 15 0.84 -18.77 0.31
CA THR A 15 2.15 -18.58 -0.34
C THR A 15 3.33 -18.61 0.64
N LYS A 16 3.10 -18.83 1.92
CA LYS A 16 4.10 -18.79 3.00
C LYS A 16 4.84 -17.44 3.14
N MET A 17 4.34 -16.40 2.51
CA MET A 17 4.90 -15.06 2.61
C MET A 17 4.59 -14.40 3.95
N ILE A 18 3.57 -14.89 4.64
CA ILE A 18 3.17 -14.38 5.97
C ILE A 18 4.34 -14.33 6.97
N ASN A 19 5.26 -15.31 6.89
CA ASN A 19 6.43 -15.40 7.76
C ASN A 19 7.52 -14.33 7.49
N LYS A 20 7.42 -13.65 6.35
CA LYS A 20 8.33 -12.56 5.93
C LYS A 20 7.66 -11.19 6.01
N THR A 21 6.46 -11.12 6.56
CA THR A 21 5.60 -9.94 6.55
C THR A 21 5.31 -9.52 7.98
N LEU A 22 5.45 -8.25 8.28
CA LEU A 22 4.87 -7.65 9.48
C LEU A 22 3.39 -7.38 9.16
N TRP A 23 2.48 -7.92 9.95
CA TRP A 23 1.05 -7.79 9.68
C TRP A 23 0.21 -7.77 10.94
N SER A 24 -0.94 -7.11 10.84
CA SER A 24 -1.97 -7.18 11.87
C SER A 24 -3.35 -7.28 11.24
N TYR A 25 -4.26 -7.98 11.89
CA TYR A 25 -5.64 -8.10 11.47
C TYR A 25 -6.56 -8.26 12.67
N ARG A 26 -7.62 -7.46 12.71
CA ARG A 26 -8.50 -7.36 13.89
C ARG A 26 -9.52 -8.49 14.03
N GLN A 27 -9.55 -9.45 13.12
CA GLN A 27 -10.51 -10.55 13.12
C GLN A 27 -9.78 -11.89 13.06
N ALA A 28 -10.39 -12.91 13.64
CA ALA A 28 -9.94 -14.28 13.43
C ALA A 28 -10.12 -14.66 11.94
N ILE A 29 -9.24 -15.47 11.41
CA ILE A 29 -9.30 -16.08 10.07
C ILE A 29 -9.08 -17.59 10.28
N PRO A 30 -10.08 -18.34 10.74
CA PRO A 30 -9.93 -19.74 11.10
C PRO A 30 -9.43 -20.62 9.94
N ASP A 31 -9.87 -20.34 8.71
CA ASP A 31 -9.47 -21.06 7.50
C ASP A 31 -7.97 -20.90 7.18
N ALA A 32 -7.34 -19.83 7.67
CA ALA A 32 -5.90 -19.62 7.59
C ALA A 32 -5.16 -20.01 8.89
N GLY A 33 -5.83 -20.66 9.82
CA GLY A 33 -5.25 -21.08 11.10
C GLY A 33 -5.15 -20.00 12.17
N PHE A 34 -5.71 -18.81 11.94
CA PHE A 34 -5.70 -17.71 12.91
C PHE A 34 -7.03 -17.64 13.65
N THR A 35 -7.09 -18.27 14.82
CA THR A 35 -8.31 -18.36 15.64
C THR A 35 -8.59 -17.10 16.46
N THR A 36 -7.60 -16.21 16.58
CA THR A 36 -7.69 -14.94 17.31
C THR A 36 -7.19 -13.78 16.44
N PRO A 37 -7.63 -12.55 16.71
CA PRO A 37 -7.03 -11.38 16.08
C PRO A 37 -5.51 -11.34 16.31
N THR A 38 -4.76 -10.91 15.30
CA THR A 38 -3.30 -10.78 15.38
C THR A 38 -2.91 -9.32 15.31
N PHE A 39 -2.14 -8.85 16.28
CA PHE A 39 -1.62 -7.49 16.35
C PHE A 39 -0.10 -7.51 16.36
N ILE A 40 0.48 -6.59 15.60
CA ILE A 40 1.94 -6.49 15.45
C ILE A 40 2.60 -5.90 16.69
N ASP A 41 1.88 -5.05 17.42
CA ASP A 41 2.38 -4.23 18.51
C ASP A 41 2.09 -4.80 19.90
N GLN A 42 1.41 -5.94 19.99
CA GLN A 42 1.05 -6.62 21.25
C GLN A 42 0.48 -5.70 22.35
N SER A 43 0.11 -4.47 22.01
CA SER A 43 -0.59 -3.61 22.95
C SER A 43 -2.00 -4.15 23.16
N ASP A 44 -2.41 -4.28 24.38
CA ASP A 44 -3.56 -4.99 24.97
C ASP A 44 -4.94 -4.76 24.29
N GLY A 45 -5.02 -4.89 22.97
CA GLY A 45 -6.26 -4.86 22.19
C GLY A 45 -6.79 -3.47 21.86
N GLU A 46 -6.26 -2.41 22.42
CA GLU A 46 -6.52 -1.04 21.99
C GLU A 46 -5.51 -0.64 20.92
N PHE A 47 -5.98 -0.61 19.67
CA PHE A 47 -5.22 -0.06 18.58
C PHE A 47 -5.13 1.47 18.76
N ASP A 48 -4.04 1.93 19.28
CA ASP A 48 -3.70 3.34 19.23
C ASP A 48 -3.23 3.70 17.81
N GLN A 49 -4.07 4.46 17.10
CA GLN A 49 -3.72 4.99 15.77
C GLN A 49 -2.51 5.94 15.80
N ASN A 50 -2.09 6.36 16.98
CA ASN A 50 -0.95 7.25 17.23
C ASN A 50 0.33 6.54 17.63
N GLN A 51 0.35 5.19 17.69
CA GLN A 51 1.58 4.47 17.98
C GLN A 51 2.59 4.63 16.85
N ASN A 52 3.83 4.58 17.23
CA ASN A 52 5.05 4.86 16.46
C ASN A 52 5.10 4.08 15.12
N LEU A 53 4.29 4.50 14.17
CA LEU A 53 4.25 3.93 12.82
C LEU A 53 5.62 4.03 12.14
N ASP A 54 6.42 5.06 12.47
CA ASP A 54 7.78 5.23 11.98
C ASP A 54 8.62 3.98 12.19
N TYR A 55 8.53 3.39 13.38
CA TYR A 55 9.27 2.18 13.70
C TYR A 55 8.85 0.99 12.84
N LEU A 56 7.56 0.79 12.63
CA LEU A 56 7.04 -0.32 11.81
C LEU A 56 7.43 -0.15 10.34
N TYR A 57 7.21 1.03 9.79
CA TYR A 57 7.56 1.33 8.41
C TYR A 57 9.08 1.26 8.17
N SER A 58 9.91 1.68 9.12
CA SER A 58 11.37 1.60 9.01
C SER A 58 11.92 0.17 8.90
N LYS A 59 11.13 -0.84 9.24
CA LYS A 59 11.49 -2.27 9.10
C LYS A 59 11.13 -2.84 7.72
N CYS A 60 10.43 -2.09 6.89
CA CYS A 60 9.87 -2.59 5.64
C CYS A 60 10.38 -1.76 4.46
N LEU A 61 10.77 -2.42 3.38
CA LEU A 61 11.01 -1.76 2.09
C LEU A 61 9.70 -1.57 1.33
N TYR A 62 8.80 -2.54 1.42
CA TYR A 62 7.48 -2.53 0.77
C TYR A 62 6.37 -2.54 1.79
N THR A 63 5.26 -1.90 1.45
CA THR A 63 4.03 -1.95 2.24
C THR A 63 2.87 -2.41 1.36
N ILE A 64 2.22 -3.50 1.74
CA ILE A 64 0.95 -3.92 1.11
C ILE A 64 -0.14 -3.06 1.73
N VAL A 65 -0.66 -2.13 0.96
CA VAL A 65 -1.72 -1.22 1.37
C VAL A 65 -3.07 -1.79 0.96
N THR A 66 -3.90 -2.13 1.92
CA THR A 66 -5.29 -2.54 1.63
C THR A 66 -6.22 -1.35 1.82
N GLU A 67 -6.68 -0.78 0.72
CA GLU A 67 -7.56 0.38 0.73
C GLU A 67 -8.95 0.05 1.30
N THR A 68 -9.77 1.08 1.49
CA THR A 68 -11.11 0.94 2.04
C THR A 68 -12.01 0.12 1.12
N ASP A 69 -11.90 0.34 -0.18
CA ASP A 69 -12.58 -0.43 -1.21
C ASP A 69 -11.56 -1.05 -2.19
N TYR A 70 -12.02 -2.08 -2.90
CA TYR A 70 -11.18 -2.84 -3.81
C TYR A 70 -11.85 -3.08 -5.17
N ALA A 71 -13.17 -3.15 -5.17
CA ALA A 71 -13.96 -3.60 -6.32
C ALA A 71 -13.86 -2.64 -7.52
N THR A 72 -13.82 -3.21 -8.72
CA THR A 72 -13.71 -2.50 -10.01
C THR A 72 -14.79 -1.45 -10.24
N HIS A 73 -16.01 -1.65 -9.71
CA HIS A 73 -17.09 -0.67 -9.85
C HIS A 73 -16.91 0.57 -8.95
N LYS A 74 -15.86 0.61 -8.14
CA LYS A 74 -15.52 1.77 -7.31
C LYS A 74 -14.60 2.72 -8.06
N PHE A 75 -14.75 4.01 -7.78
CA PHE A 75 -13.83 5.02 -8.30
C PHE A 75 -12.44 4.83 -7.69
N PRO A 76 -11.38 5.08 -8.49
CA PRO A 76 -10.03 5.17 -7.95
C PRO A 76 -9.98 6.16 -6.79
N HIS A 77 -9.44 5.73 -5.66
CA HIS A 77 -9.24 6.59 -4.50
C HIS A 77 -8.04 6.12 -3.69
N ALA A 78 -7.40 7.03 -3.01
CA ALA A 78 -6.36 6.74 -2.04
C ALA A 78 -6.78 7.30 -0.70
N THR A 79 -6.53 6.53 0.35
CA THR A 79 -6.79 6.96 1.72
C THR A 79 -5.48 7.29 2.43
N GLU A 80 -5.59 7.66 3.69
CA GLU A 80 -4.44 7.87 4.57
C GLU A 80 -3.45 6.70 4.55
N LYS A 81 -3.89 5.48 4.26
CA LYS A 81 -3.03 4.28 4.25
C LYS A 81 -1.99 4.31 3.13
N SER A 82 -2.42 4.63 1.90
CA SER A 82 -1.51 4.79 0.77
C SER A 82 -0.57 5.98 0.97
N LEU A 83 -1.11 7.09 1.49
CA LEU A 83 -0.32 8.29 1.76
C LEU A 83 0.67 8.07 2.90
N SER A 84 0.28 7.34 3.96
CA SER A 84 1.18 6.99 5.07
C SER A 84 2.34 6.12 4.61
N ALA A 85 2.10 5.11 3.76
CA ALA A 85 3.18 4.27 3.23
C ALA A 85 4.24 5.11 2.50
N LEU A 86 3.81 6.05 1.65
CA LEU A 86 4.72 6.98 0.95
C LEU A 86 5.40 7.97 1.90
N PHE A 87 4.66 8.48 2.89
CA PHE A 87 5.17 9.44 3.87
C PHE A 87 6.24 8.83 4.77
N TYR A 88 6.05 7.59 5.21
CA TYR A 88 7.02 6.87 6.05
C TYR A 88 8.13 6.18 5.24
N GLY A 89 8.16 6.38 3.93
CA GLY A 89 9.29 6.02 3.09
C GLY A 89 9.32 4.58 2.62
N THR A 90 8.18 3.90 2.57
CA THR A 90 8.10 2.57 1.96
C THR A 90 7.54 2.64 0.55
N ILE A 91 7.78 1.60 -0.24
CA ILE A 91 7.22 1.45 -1.58
C ILE A 91 5.85 0.77 -1.46
N PRO A 92 4.75 1.45 -1.78
CA PRO A 92 3.41 0.87 -1.62
C PRO A 92 3.07 -0.09 -2.77
N ILE A 93 2.46 -1.20 -2.40
CA ILE A 93 1.77 -2.12 -3.33
C ILE A 93 0.29 -2.07 -2.95
N ILE A 94 -0.53 -1.47 -3.82
CA ILE A 94 -1.88 -1.05 -3.44
C ILE A 94 -2.91 -2.10 -3.83
N VAL A 95 -3.58 -2.65 -2.84
CA VAL A 95 -4.78 -3.48 -2.98
C VAL A 95 -5.99 -2.56 -2.86
N GLY A 96 -6.37 -1.96 -3.99
CA GLY A 96 -7.43 -0.97 -4.11
C GLY A 96 -8.20 -1.10 -5.44
N PRO A 97 -9.15 -0.20 -5.72
CA PRO A 97 -9.79 -0.13 -7.02
C PRO A 97 -8.77 0.11 -8.14
N PRO A 98 -9.02 -0.39 -9.36
CA PRO A 98 -8.14 -0.13 -10.50
C PRO A 98 -8.04 1.38 -10.77
N GLY A 99 -6.86 1.84 -11.19
CA GLY A 99 -6.57 3.26 -11.40
C GLY A 99 -6.13 4.02 -10.15
N THR A 100 -6.04 3.39 -8.98
CA THR A 100 -5.60 4.05 -7.74
C THR A 100 -4.13 4.46 -7.81
N VAL A 101 -3.25 3.63 -8.37
CA VAL A 101 -1.84 3.99 -8.61
C VAL A 101 -1.74 5.14 -9.62
N ALA A 102 -2.52 5.08 -10.70
CA ALA A 102 -2.57 6.15 -11.70
C ALA A 102 -3.03 7.48 -11.08
N LEU A 103 -4.00 7.44 -10.16
CA LEU A 103 -4.45 8.61 -9.41
C LEU A 103 -3.32 9.22 -8.56
N LEU A 104 -2.58 8.41 -7.81
CA LEU A 104 -1.46 8.88 -6.99
C LEU A 104 -0.35 9.50 -7.85
N LYS A 105 -0.07 8.91 -9.01
CA LYS A 105 0.85 9.49 -10.01
C LYS A 105 0.36 10.83 -10.54
N LYS A 106 -0.94 10.96 -10.82
CA LYS A 106 -1.55 12.24 -11.22
C LYS A 106 -1.40 13.31 -10.13
N TRP A 107 -1.32 12.91 -8.87
CA TRP A 107 -0.99 13.80 -7.75
C TRP A 107 0.51 14.12 -7.64
N GLY A 108 1.34 13.72 -8.60
CA GLY A 108 2.76 13.98 -8.64
C GLY A 108 3.61 13.05 -7.77
N LEU A 109 3.01 12.06 -7.13
CA LEU A 109 3.70 11.09 -6.29
C LEU A 109 4.46 10.07 -7.14
N ASP A 110 5.68 9.76 -6.74
CA ASP A 110 6.49 8.71 -7.33
C ASP A 110 6.04 7.35 -6.78
N MET A 111 5.57 6.48 -7.66
CA MET A 111 5.08 5.13 -7.33
C MET A 111 6.11 4.04 -7.60
N PHE A 112 7.36 4.39 -7.86
CA PHE A 112 8.51 3.48 -8.00
C PHE A 112 8.31 2.38 -9.05
N GLU A 113 7.77 2.72 -10.23
CA GLU A 113 7.41 1.76 -11.30
C GLU A 113 8.62 1.01 -11.88
N ASP A 114 9.81 1.54 -11.77
CA ASP A 114 11.06 0.91 -12.16
C ASP A 114 11.55 -0.16 -11.17
N ILE A 115 10.97 -0.18 -9.96
CA ILE A 115 11.27 -1.13 -8.89
C ILE A 115 10.13 -2.14 -8.75
N VAL A 116 8.89 -1.66 -8.76
CA VAL A 116 7.69 -2.47 -8.59
C VAL A 116 6.82 -2.36 -9.83
N ASP A 117 6.54 -3.49 -10.47
CA ASP A 117 5.59 -3.56 -11.58
C ASP A 117 4.19 -3.13 -11.09
N GLN A 118 3.70 -1.99 -11.57
CA GLN A 118 2.40 -1.43 -11.20
C GLN A 118 1.30 -1.79 -12.23
N SER A 119 1.56 -2.73 -13.14
CA SER A 119 0.61 -3.10 -14.21
C SER A 119 -0.71 -3.67 -13.70
N TYR A 120 -0.73 -4.17 -12.48
CA TYR A 120 -1.96 -4.64 -11.83
C TYR A 120 -3.03 -3.56 -11.71
N ASP A 121 -2.65 -2.28 -11.66
CA ASP A 121 -3.58 -1.16 -11.50
C ASP A 121 -4.55 -1.00 -12.68
N ASN A 122 -4.21 -1.58 -13.84
CA ASN A 122 -5.04 -1.56 -15.04
C ASN A 122 -5.95 -2.80 -15.18
N ILE A 123 -5.84 -3.79 -14.29
CA ILE A 123 -6.61 -5.02 -14.37
C ILE A 123 -7.98 -4.79 -13.74
N LEU A 124 -9.03 -4.89 -14.56
CA LEU A 124 -10.40 -4.64 -14.11
C LEU A 124 -11.01 -5.81 -13.34
N ASP A 125 -10.64 -7.05 -13.67
CA ASP A 125 -11.09 -8.21 -12.90
C ASP A 125 -10.44 -8.23 -11.52
N ASP A 126 -11.26 -8.27 -10.48
CA ASP A 126 -10.82 -8.15 -9.10
C ASP A 126 -9.91 -9.31 -8.66
N ASP A 127 -10.23 -10.54 -9.05
CA ASP A 127 -9.45 -11.70 -8.68
C ASP A 127 -8.14 -11.76 -9.49
N ALA A 128 -8.19 -11.49 -10.80
CA ALA A 128 -6.99 -11.42 -11.65
C ALA A 128 -6.04 -10.30 -11.18
N ARG A 129 -6.57 -9.15 -10.74
CA ARG A 129 -5.75 -8.08 -10.17
C ARG A 129 -5.04 -8.53 -8.89
N LEU A 130 -5.73 -9.24 -8.02
CA LEU A 130 -5.14 -9.77 -6.79
C LEU A 130 -4.08 -10.82 -7.09
N GLU A 131 -4.33 -11.73 -8.04
CA GLU A 131 -3.32 -12.72 -8.49
C GLU A 131 -2.06 -12.00 -9.00
N LYS A 132 -2.23 -10.99 -9.84
CA LYS A 132 -1.11 -10.20 -10.36
C LYS A 132 -0.29 -9.51 -9.27
N ILE A 133 -0.95 -8.96 -8.27
CA ILE A 133 -0.28 -8.39 -7.10
C ILE A 133 0.58 -9.46 -6.40
N PHE A 134 0.05 -10.66 -6.22
CA PHE A 134 0.78 -11.73 -5.55
C PHE A 134 1.94 -12.30 -6.39
N GLU A 135 1.82 -12.36 -7.72
CA GLU A 135 2.96 -12.66 -8.60
C GLU A 135 4.10 -11.65 -8.42
N ILE A 136 3.76 -10.37 -8.31
CA ILE A 136 4.72 -9.29 -8.07
C ILE A 136 5.38 -9.46 -6.71
N LEU A 137 4.59 -9.68 -5.65
CA LEU A 137 5.09 -9.89 -4.30
C LEU A 137 6.04 -11.10 -4.23
N GLN A 138 5.72 -12.19 -4.90
CA GLN A 138 6.60 -13.38 -4.99
C GLN A 138 7.94 -13.02 -5.62
N ARG A 139 7.93 -12.29 -6.75
CA ARG A 139 9.17 -11.82 -7.40
C ARG A 139 9.99 -10.93 -6.45
N LEU A 140 9.37 -9.99 -5.78
CA LEU A 140 10.04 -9.11 -4.82
C LEU A 140 10.60 -9.87 -3.60
N SER A 141 9.96 -10.97 -3.20
CA SER A 141 10.41 -11.80 -2.07
C SER A 141 11.69 -12.58 -2.34
N VAL A 142 12.03 -12.81 -3.60
CA VAL A 142 13.30 -13.44 -4.02
C VAL A 142 14.47 -12.46 -3.93
N GLY A 143 14.16 -11.16 -3.96
CA GLY A 143 15.11 -10.07 -3.86
C GLY A 143 15.05 -9.14 -5.06
N ILE A 144 15.49 -7.91 -4.82
CA ILE A 144 15.77 -6.93 -5.88
C ILE A 144 17.25 -6.59 -5.83
N ASP A 145 17.75 -6.08 -6.94
CA ASP A 145 19.09 -5.47 -6.96
C ASP A 145 19.05 -4.16 -6.17
N LEU A 146 19.29 -4.28 -4.87
CA LEU A 146 19.32 -3.13 -3.96
C LEU A 146 20.43 -2.15 -4.32
N ASP A 147 21.53 -2.62 -4.89
CA ASP A 147 22.65 -1.75 -5.29
C ASP A 147 22.26 -0.80 -6.41
N ARG A 148 21.38 -1.24 -7.30
CA ARG A 148 20.84 -0.42 -8.38
C ARG A 148 19.99 0.75 -7.86
N VAL A 149 19.21 0.53 -6.79
CA VAL A 149 18.18 1.50 -6.34
C VAL A 149 18.58 2.29 -5.10
N LYS A 150 19.50 1.77 -4.27
CA LYS A 150 19.83 2.36 -2.96
C LYS A 150 20.29 3.82 -3.01
N ASN A 151 20.98 4.23 -4.07
CA ASN A 151 21.50 5.57 -4.18
C ASN A 151 20.43 6.61 -4.54
N MET A 152 19.39 6.19 -5.27
CA MET A 152 18.31 7.08 -5.73
C MET A 152 17.08 7.04 -4.84
N LEU A 153 16.86 5.92 -4.17
CA LEU A 153 15.65 5.69 -3.38
C LEU A 153 15.44 6.73 -2.27
N PRO A 154 16.46 7.14 -1.48
CA PRO A 154 16.28 8.14 -0.44
C PRO A 154 15.81 9.50 -0.99
N LEU A 155 16.30 9.92 -2.14
CA LEU A 155 15.90 11.19 -2.77
C LEU A 155 14.45 11.12 -3.29
N ARG A 156 14.06 9.99 -3.84
CA ARG A 156 12.68 9.76 -4.32
C ARG A 156 11.69 9.73 -3.16
N ILE A 157 12.05 9.07 -2.07
CA ILE A 157 11.27 9.07 -0.83
C ILE A 157 11.13 10.49 -0.29
N LEU A 158 12.23 11.23 -0.16
CA LEU A 158 12.21 12.61 0.30
C LEU A 158 11.32 13.49 -0.57
N ARG A 159 11.34 13.32 -1.89
CA ARG A 159 10.47 14.05 -2.81
C ARG A 159 8.98 13.79 -2.50
N ASN A 160 8.59 12.53 -2.32
CA ASN A 160 7.21 12.20 -1.93
C ASN A 160 6.83 12.83 -0.59
N GLN A 161 7.72 12.76 0.41
CA GLN A 161 7.51 13.35 1.73
C GLN A 161 7.34 14.87 1.67
N LEU A 162 8.14 15.57 0.89
CA LEU A 162 8.05 17.02 0.71
C LEU A 162 6.74 17.39 0.02
N LEU A 163 6.35 16.66 -1.03
CA LEU A 163 5.09 16.89 -1.73
C LEU A 163 3.88 16.69 -0.80
N LEU A 164 3.89 15.62 0.01
CA LEU A 164 2.81 15.33 0.97
C LEU A 164 2.69 16.38 2.08
N LYS A 165 3.76 17.11 2.39
CA LYS A 165 3.78 18.21 3.36
C LYS A 165 3.44 19.57 2.76
N ASP A 166 3.46 19.69 1.44
CA ASP A 166 3.26 20.99 0.76
C ASP A 166 1.77 21.36 0.72
N THR A 167 1.34 22.11 1.72
CA THR A 167 -0.04 22.60 1.83
C THR A 167 -0.42 23.46 0.63
N ASN A 168 0.49 24.30 0.10
CA ASN A 168 0.22 25.16 -1.04
C ASN A 168 -0.03 24.37 -2.31
N TYR A 169 0.73 23.30 -2.53
CA TYR A 169 0.50 22.38 -3.64
C TYR A 169 -0.93 21.81 -3.58
N TRP A 170 -1.34 21.29 -2.44
CA TRP A 170 -2.66 20.66 -2.28
C TRP A 170 -3.81 21.67 -2.38
N LEU A 171 -3.67 22.87 -1.84
CA LEU A 171 -4.65 23.93 -1.99
C LEU A 171 -4.82 24.35 -3.46
N ASN A 172 -3.73 24.50 -4.20
CA ASN A 172 -3.78 24.82 -5.63
C ASN A 172 -4.43 23.67 -6.42
N TYR A 173 -4.05 22.43 -6.15
CA TYR A 173 -4.64 21.24 -6.80
C TYR A 173 -6.17 21.17 -6.59
N ILE A 174 -6.64 21.40 -5.35
CA ILE A 174 -8.07 21.42 -5.04
C ILE A 174 -8.76 22.59 -5.75
N ARG A 175 -8.16 23.77 -5.74
CA ARG A 175 -8.69 24.95 -6.44
C ARG A 175 -8.86 24.66 -7.93
N ASP A 176 -7.86 24.06 -8.58
CA ASP A 176 -7.88 23.78 -10.01
C ASP A 176 -8.97 22.74 -10.36
N ILE A 177 -9.19 21.73 -9.50
CA ILE A 177 -10.33 20.80 -9.64
C ILE A 177 -11.68 21.50 -9.52
N LEU A 178 -11.82 22.40 -8.55
CA LEU A 178 -13.11 23.02 -8.24
C LEU A 178 -13.49 24.14 -9.22
N PHE A 179 -12.52 24.85 -9.75
CA PHE A 179 -12.73 26.06 -10.52
C PHE A 179 -12.26 25.98 -11.98
N ASP A 180 -11.41 25.04 -12.33
CA ASP A 180 -11.01 24.79 -13.71
C ASP A 180 -12.12 23.96 -14.42
N LYS A 181 -13.01 24.67 -15.06
CA LYS A 181 -14.08 24.09 -15.90
C LYS A 181 -13.47 23.61 -17.24
N ARG A 182 -12.67 22.56 -17.21
CA ARG A 182 -12.26 21.85 -18.41
C ARG A 182 -12.99 20.54 -18.57
#